data_9295b28b84e9db48de3f5c8e426443d3
#
_entry.id   9295b28b84e9db48de3f5c8e426443d3
#
_cell.length_a   1.000
_cell.length_b   1.000
_cell.length_c   1.000
_cell.angle_alpha   90.00
_cell.angle_beta   90.00
_cell.angle_gamma   90.00
#
_symmetry.space_group_name_H-M   'P 1'
#
loop_
_entity.id
_entity.type
_entity.pdbx_description
1 polymer ?
#
loop_
_entity_poly.entity_id
_entity_poly.type
_entity_poly.pdbx_seq_one_letter_code
_entity_poly.pdbx_strand_id
1 'polypeptide(L)'
;RPTILIIDDEVGPRDALKVVLSPFCTIHCAENARAALERLRQQSIDLVTLDQKLPDRPGLELLQEIKLDYPDIEVVIVTGYGSLKSAMEGIRHGAAGYLLKPFNTHELTTLIQQTIEKKRRLDFLRRYLRNSPELWGPLEQSTHAWQTLQADYFSLSSNNEPSAAIPSQDEMRLLPLFSDVLEATDRQLLNHSSRVSFYATLLAARLNLSLADQKALA
;
A
#
# COMPACT_ATOMS: atom_id res chain seq x y z
N ARG A 1 12.60 -11.03 6.43
CA ARG A 1 11.47 -11.74 5.84
C ARG A 1 10.19 -11.07 6.34
N PRO A 2 9.24 -10.68 5.47
CA PRO A 2 8.02 -10.01 5.92
C PRO A 2 7.14 -10.98 6.72
N THR A 3 6.42 -10.41 7.69
CA THR A 3 5.49 -11.15 8.55
C THR A 3 4.05 -10.80 8.17
N ILE A 4 3.26 -11.82 7.83
CA ILE A 4 1.86 -11.68 7.42
C ILE A 4 0.95 -12.33 8.47
N LEU A 5 -0.12 -11.62 8.84
CA LEU A 5 -1.22 -12.17 9.62
C LEU A 5 -2.41 -12.45 8.69
N ILE A 6 -2.81 -13.71 8.60
CA ILE A 6 -4.00 -14.14 7.85
C ILE A 6 -5.17 -14.19 8.82
N ILE A 7 -6.23 -13.42 8.53
CA ILE A 7 -7.46 -13.34 9.34
C ILE A 7 -8.61 -13.84 8.48
N ASP A 8 -9.10 -15.06 8.80
CA ASP A 8 -10.13 -15.76 8.05
C ASP A 8 -10.74 -16.84 8.97
N ASP A 9 -12.05 -16.90 9.12
CA ASP A 9 -12.71 -17.87 9.97
C ASP A 9 -12.79 -19.26 9.33
N GLU A 10 -12.73 -19.31 7.99
CA GLU A 10 -12.75 -20.57 7.25
C GLU A 10 -11.34 -21.21 7.19
N VAL A 11 -11.23 -22.46 7.65
CA VAL A 11 -9.97 -23.21 7.71
C VAL A 11 -9.38 -23.40 6.31
N GLY A 12 -10.20 -23.76 5.30
CA GLY A 12 -9.76 -24.02 3.94
C GLY A 12 -9.04 -22.83 3.28
N PRO A 13 -9.68 -21.66 3.14
CA PRO A 13 -9.05 -20.45 2.61
C PRO A 13 -7.84 -20.03 3.41
N ARG A 14 -7.88 -20.09 4.75
CA ARG A 14 -6.77 -19.74 5.63
C ARG A 14 -5.54 -20.62 5.38
N ASP A 15 -5.73 -21.94 5.27
CA ASP A 15 -4.65 -22.89 5.00
C ASP A 15 -4.13 -22.74 3.56
N ALA A 16 -4.98 -22.47 2.58
CA ALA A 16 -4.56 -22.19 1.21
C ALA A 16 -3.66 -20.94 1.14
N LEU A 17 -4.05 -19.83 1.78
CA LEU A 17 -3.22 -18.63 1.88
C LEU A 17 -1.88 -18.92 2.56
N LYS A 18 -1.90 -19.69 3.66
CA LYS A 18 -0.69 -20.08 4.37
C LYS A 18 0.26 -20.88 3.50
N VAL A 19 -0.23 -21.88 2.77
CA VAL A 19 0.61 -22.70 1.85
C VAL A 19 1.24 -21.84 0.77
N VAL A 20 0.47 -20.95 0.14
CA VAL A 20 0.95 -20.09 -0.95
C VAL A 20 1.98 -19.05 -0.47
N LEU A 21 1.79 -18.47 0.73
CA LEU A 21 2.62 -17.37 1.20
C LEU A 21 3.82 -17.81 2.06
N SER A 22 3.78 -18.99 2.67
CA SER A 22 4.85 -19.48 3.56
C SER A 22 6.24 -19.62 2.91
N PRO A 23 6.41 -19.87 1.59
CA PRO A 23 7.75 -19.93 1.00
C PRO A 23 8.54 -18.62 1.13
N PHE A 24 7.87 -17.46 1.16
CA PHE A 24 8.53 -16.14 1.16
C PHE A 24 8.18 -15.23 2.33
N CYS A 25 7.22 -15.62 3.18
CA CYS A 25 6.78 -14.84 4.35
C CYS A 25 6.79 -15.67 5.63
N THR A 26 6.85 -15.00 6.79
CA THR A 26 6.50 -15.58 8.07
C THR A 26 5.00 -15.43 8.27
N ILE A 27 4.28 -16.51 8.59
CA ILE A 27 2.83 -16.49 8.62
C ILE A 27 2.32 -16.70 10.04
N HIS A 28 1.42 -15.83 10.47
CA HIS A 28 0.54 -16.00 11.61
C HIS A 28 -0.90 -16.09 11.13
N CYS A 29 -1.75 -16.74 11.91
CA CYS A 29 -3.16 -16.92 11.58
C CYS A 29 -4.04 -16.50 12.76
N ALA A 30 -5.23 -15.98 12.44
CA ALA A 30 -6.29 -15.70 13.37
C ALA A 30 -7.64 -16.09 12.73
N GLU A 31 -8.56 -16.63 13.52
CA GLU A 31 -9.88 -17.09 13.07
C GLU A 31 -11.01 -16.10 13.35
N ASN A 32 -10.69 -15.00 14.04
CA ASN A 32 -11.63 -13.94 14.39
C ASN A 32 -10.87 -12.65 14.71
N ALA A 33 -11.61 -11.55 14.83
CA ALA A 33 -11.02 -10.23 15.08
C ALA A 33 -10.31 -10.14 16.44
N ARG A 34 -10.85 -10.78 17.48
CA ARG A 34 -10.24 -10.78 18.82
C ARG A 34 -8.87 -11.46 18.79
N ALA A 35 -8.75 -12.64 18.20
CA ALA A 35 -7.49 -13.34 18.07
C ALA A 35 -6.49 -12.55 17.20
N ALA A 36 -6.98 -11.86 16.17
CA ALA A 36 -6.16 -11.00 15.33
C ALA A 36 -5.54 -9.85 16.13
N LEU A 37 -6.32 -9.13 16.94
CA LEU A 37 -5.83 -8.03 17.77
C LEU A 37 -4.83 -8.51 18.83
N GLU A 38 -5.03 -9.68 19.41
CA GLU A 38 -4.07 -10.30 20.32
C GLU A 38 -2.72 -10.57 19.62
N ARG A 39 -2.75 -11.07 18.37
CA ARG A 39 -1.54 -11.29 17.56
C ARG A 39 -0.84 -9.98 17.21
N LEU A 40 -1.58 -8.96 16.83
CA LEU A 40 -1.05 -7.63 16.51
C LEU A 40 -0.33 -6.96 17.69
N ARG A 41 -0.79 -7.21 18.92
CA ARG A 41 -0.12 -6.73 20.14
C ARG A 41 1.17 -7.49 20.47
N GLN A 42 1.26 -8.75 20.09
CA GLN A 42 2.36 -9.65 20.46
C GLN A 42 3.45 -9.74 19.40
N GLN A 43 3.14 -9.47 18.14
CA GLN A 43 4.00 -9.70 16.99
C GLN A 43 4.13 -8.45 16.13
N SER A 44 5.32 -8.25 15.57
CA SER A 44 5.50 -7.24 14.53
C SER A 44 4.97 -7.79 13.20
N ILE A 45 3.86 -7.25 12.73
CA ILE A 45 3.18 -7.64 11.50
C ILE A 45 3.41 -6.57 10.43
N ASP A 46 3.80 -6.98 9.23
CA ASP A 46 3.98 -6.08 8.09
C ASP A 46 2.71 -5.92 7.27
N LEU A 47 1.97 -7.02 7.11
CA LEU A 47 0.78 -7.07 6.27
C LEU A 47 -0.27 -7.98 6.90
N VAL A 48 -1.53 -7.58 6.75
CA VAL A 48 -2.70 -8.38 7.13
C VAL A 48 -3.48 -8.76 5.87
N THR A 49 -3.83 -10.04 5.69
CA THR A 49 -4.93 -10.44 4.81
C THR A 49 -6.19 -10.60 5.64
N LEU A 50 -7.28 -9.97 5.23
CA LEU A 50 -8.49 -9.81 6.05
C LEU A 50 -9.73 -10.28 5.29
N ASP A 51 -10.43 -11.28 5.83
CA ASP A 51 -11.80 -11.55 5.38
C ASP A 51 -12.77 -10.50 5.95
N GLN A 52 -13.72 -10.10 5.14
CA GLN A 52 -14.77 -9.16 5.55
C GLN A 52 -15.78 -9.79 6.50
N LYS A 53 -16.00 -11.12 6.42
CA LYS A 53 -16.97 -11.82 7.24
C LYS A 53 -16.25 -12.60 8.32
N LEU A 54 -16.22 -12.05 9.53
CA LEU A 54 -15.70 -12.72 10.70
C LEU A 54 -16.84 -13.04 11.68
N PRO A 55 -16.68 -14.06 12.55
CA PRO A 55 -17.76 -14.54 13.42
C PRO A 55 -18.10 -13.56 14.55
N ASP A 56 -17.16 -12.73 14.96
CA ASP A 56 -17.29 -11.83 16.11
C ASP A 56 -17.63 -10.39 15.73
N ARG A 57 -17.24 -9.92 14.54
CA ARG A 57 -17.58 -8.59 14.00
C ARG A 57 -17.25 -8.44 12.50
N PRO A 58 -17.82 -7.43 11.81
CA PRO A 58 -17.47 -7.14 10.42
C PRO A 58 -15.98 -6.84 10.24
N GLY A 59 -15.35 -7.42 9.20
CA GLY A 59 -13.94 -7.18 8.90
C GLY A 59 -13.61 -5.71 8.57
N LEU A 60 -14.58 -4.96 8.05
CA LEU A 60 -14.40 -3.52 7.77
C LEU A 60 -14.20 -2.70 9.06
N GLU A 61 -14.87 -3.06 10.15
CA GLU A 61 -14.65 -2.43 11.47
C GLU A 61 -13.26 -2.77 12.02
N LEU A 62 -12.83 -4.03 11.83
CA LEU A 62 -11.47 -4.44 12.21
C LEU A 62 -10.42 -3.71 11.38
N LEU A 63 -10.64 -3.52 10.06
CA LEU A 63 -9.76 -2.72 9.22
C LEU A 63 -9.58 -1.30 9.78
N GLN A 64 -10.67 -0.63 10.16
CA GLN A 64 -10.63 0.73 10.72
C GLN A 64 -9.81 0.77 12.01
N GLU A 65 -10.02 -0.18 12.92
CA GLU A 65 -9.25 -0.28 14.17
C GLU A 65 -7.76 -0.55 13.89
N ILE A 66 -7.44 -1.49 12.99
CA ILE A 66 -6.06 -1.76 12.61
C ILE A 66 -5.39 -0.49 12.03
N LYS A 67 -6.07 0.23 11.16
CA LYS A 67 -5.49 1.44 10.56
C LYS A 67 -5.37 2.62 11.54
N LEU A 68 -6.19 2.66 12.59
CA LEU A 68 -6.10 3.65 13.65
C LEU A 68 -4.93 3.34 14.61
N ASP A 69 -4.84 2.10 15.09
CA ASP A 69 -3.89 1.71 16.12
C ASP A 69 -2.51 1.31 15.54
N TYR A 70 -2.50 0.80 14.31
CA TYR A 70 -1.31 0.31 13.59
C TYR A 70 -1.26 0.87 12.16
N PRO A 71 -1.08 2.19 11.97
CA PRO A 71 -1.18 2.85 10.66
C PRO A 71 -0.17 2.34 9.63
N ASP A 72 0.95 1.79 10.10
CA ASP A 72 2.03 1.28 9.24
C ASP A 72 1.80 -0.16 8.76
N ILE A 73 0.80 -0.86 9.29
CA ILE A 73 0.43 -2.20 8.82
C ILE A 73 -0.39 -2.06 7.54
N GLU A 74 0.03 -2.75 6.48
CA GLU A 74 -0.76 -2.82 5.27
C GLU A 74 -1.86 -3.89 5.38
N VAL A 75 -3.05 -3.59 4.86
CA VAL A 75 -4.19 -4.51 4.92
C VAL A 75 -4.68 -4.78 3.51
N VAL A 76 -4.73 -6.06 3.13
CA VAL A 76 -5.34 -6.54 1.89
C VAL A 76 -6.61 -7.31 2.25
N ILE A 77 -7.74 -6.88 1.71
CA ILE A 77 -9.00 -7.60 1.89
C ILE A 77 -9.04 -8.78 0.94
N VAL A 78 -9.34 -9.98 1.46
CA VAL A 78 -9.47 -11.23 0.69
C VAL A 78 -10.77 -11.91 1.09
N THR A 79 -11.83 -11.77 0.29
CA THR A 79 -13.17 -12.19 0.69
C THR A 79 -13.99 -12.85 -0.41
N GLY A 80 -14.86 -13.79 -0.04
CA GLY A 80 -15.88 -14.36 -0.93
C GLY A 80 -17.15 -13.49 -1.08
N TYR A 81 -17.28 -12.46 -0.25
CA TYR A 81 -18.46 -11.58 -0.19
C TYR A 81 -18.13 -10.20 -0.74
N GLY A 82 -17.91 -10.13 -2.07
CA GLY A 82 -17.49 -8.88 -2.71
C GLY A 82 -18.60 -8.19 -3.50
N SER A 83 -18.70 -6.90 -3.29
CA SER A 83 -19.42 -5.97 -4.17
C SER A 83 -18.51 -4.79 -4.47
N LEU A 84 -18.79 -4.08 -5.57
CA LEU A 84 -18.07 -2.85 -5.88
C LEU A 84 -18.14 -1.86 -4.70
N LYS A 85 -19.29 -1.78 -4.03
CA LYS A 85 -19.49 -0.93 -2.85
C LYS A 85 -18.55 -1.31 -1.71
N SER A 86 -18.47 -2.62 -1.35
CA SER A 86 -17.60 -3.06 -0.27
C SER A 86 -16.12 -2.90 -0.59
N ALA A 87 -15.72 -3.07 -1.86
CA ALA A 87 -14.36 -2.80 -2.30
C ALA A 87 -14.01 -1.30 -2.17
N MET A 88 -14.90 -0.41 -2.62
CA MET A 88 -14.72 1.04 -2.47
C MET A 88 -14.64 1.46 -0.99
N GLU A 89 -15.47 0.88 -0.12
CA GLU A 89 -15.42 1.15 1.33
C GLU A 89 -14.10 0.67 1.94
N GLY A 90 -13.63 -0.54 1.58
CA GLY A 90 -12.33 -1.05 2.03
C GLY A 90 -11.18 -0.12 1.67
N ILE A 91 -11.11 0.31 0.42
CA ILE A 91 -10.08 1.26 -0.04
C ILE A 91 -10.18 2.61 0.68
N ARG A 92 -11.41 3.15 0.88
CA ARG A 92 -11.61 4.39 1.64
C ARG A 92 -11.11 4.30 3.08
N HIS A 93 -11.21 3.14 3.70
CA HIS A 93 -10.72 2.88 5.06
C HIS A 93 -9.25 2.46 5.11
N GLY A 94 -8.54 2.58 3.99
CA GLY A 94 -7.09 2.40 3.93
C GLY A 94 -6.63 0.98 3.67
N ALA A 95 -7.48 0.10 3.10
CA ALA A 95 -6.99 -1.14 2.55
C ALA A 95 -6.03 -0.86 1.38
N ALA A 96 -4.90 -1.55 1.35
CA ALA A 96 -3.90 -1.45 0.30
C ALA A 96 -4.30 -2.23 -0.96
N GLY A 97 -5.22 -3.19 -0.82
CA GLY A 97 -5.72 -3.97 -1.93
C GLY A 97 -6.99 -4.74 -1.58
N TYR A 98 -7.62 -5.29 -2.61
CA TYR A 98 -8.85 -6.06 -2.50
C TYR A 98 -8.83 -7.21 -3.48
N LEU A 99 -9.10 -8.43 -3.01
CA LEU A 99 -9.09 -9.65 -3.81
C LEU A 99 -10.36 -10.47 -3.52
N LEU A 100 -11.05 -10.90 -4.59
CA LEU A 100 -12.23 -11.76 -4.47
C LEU A 100 -11.85 -13.23 -4.47
N LYS A 101 -12.46 -14.02 -3.57
CA LYS A 101 -12.46 -15.48 -3.63
C LYS A 101 -13.53 -15.96 -4.63
N PRO A 102 -13.26 -16.96 -5.49
CA PRO A 102 -11.98 -17.63 -5.67
C PRO A 102 -10.98 -16.82 -6.49
N PHE A 103 -9.72 -16.81 -6.07
CA PHE A 103 -8.61 -16.15 -6.75
C PHE A 103 -7.58 -17.16 -7.23
N ASN A 104 -6.78 -16.79 -8.22
CA ASN A 104 -5.62 -17.60 -8.62
C ASN A 104 -4.37 -17.24 -7.79
N THR A 105 -3.45 -18.19 -7.68
CA THR A 105 -2.22 -18.04 -6.89
C THR A 105 -1.35 -16.88 -7.38
N HIS A 106 -1.28 -16.66 -8.69
CA HIS A 106 -0.48 -15.59 -9.28
C HIS A 106 -1.04 -14.20 -8.91
N GLU A 107 -2.36 -14.02 -9.00
CA GLU A 107 -3.03 -12.78 -8.63
C GLU A 107 -2.79 -12.43 -7.16
N LEU A 108 -2.96 -13.41 -6.27
CA LEU A 108 -2.68 -13.24 -4.85
C LEU A 108 -1.22 -12.87 -4.59
N THR A 109 -0.27 -13.65 -5.13
CA THR A 109 1.15 -13.43 -4.88
C THR A 109 1.63 -12.10 -5.43
N THR A 110 1.16 -11.70 -6.61
CA THR A 110 1.48 -10.40 -7.20
C THR A 110 1.00 -9.25 -6.32
N LEU A 111 -0.26 -9.29 -5.87
CA LEU A 111 -0.83 -8.25 -5.00
C LEU A 111 -0.07 -8.16 -3.67
N ILE A 112 0.21 -9.29 -3.04
CA ILE A 112 0.95 -9.31 -1.76
C ILE A 112 2.38 -8.80 -1.93
N GLN A 113 3.09 -9.21 -2.98
CA GLN A 113 4.45 -8.75 -3.26
C GLN A 113 4.50 -7.24 -3.51
N GLN A 114 3.64 -6.72 -4.37
CA GLN A 114 3.54 -5.28 -4.63
C GLN A 114 3.26 -4.47 -3.35
N THR A 115 2.35 -4.97 -2.52
CA THR A 115 2.01 -4.32 -1.25
C THR A 115 3.20 -4.31 -0.28
N ILE A 116 3.93 -5.42 -0.17
CA ILE A 116 5.13 -5.52 0.68
C ILE A 116 6.25 -4.62 0.17
N GLU A 117 6.47 -4.58 -1.15
CA GLU A 117 7.49 -3.71 -1.75
C GLU A 117 7.18 -2.24 -1.52
N LYS A 118 5.92 -1.83 -1.72
CA LYS A 118 5.47 -0.48 -1.40
C LYS A 118 5.70 -0.15 0.08
N LYS A 119 5.29 -1.04 0.99
CA LYS A 119 5.54 -0.85 2.43
C LYS A 119 7.03 -0.65 2.74
N ARG A 120 7.92 -1.46 2.16
CA ARG A 120 9.36 -1.33 2.37
C ARG A 120 9.90 0.02 1.92
N ARG A 121 9.45 0.53 0.78
CA ARG A 121 9.82 1.87 0.29
C ARG A 121 9.34 2.96 1.23
N LEU A 122 8.10 2.89 1.69
CA LEU A 122 7.53 3.86 2.64
C LEU A 122 8.26 3.82 3.99
N ASP A 123 8.55 2.64 4.53
CA ASP A 123 9.28 2.47 5.79
C ASP A 123 10.73 3.01 5.69
N PHE A 124 11.38 2.79 4.53
CA PHE A 124 12.68 3.38 4.24
C PHE A 124 12.59 4.91 4.21
N LEU A 125 11.64 5.47 3.47
CA LEU A 125 11.46 6.92 3.37
C LEU A 125 11.15 7.56 4.73
N ARG A 126 10.23 7.01 5.52
CA ARG A 126 9.93 7.50 6.87
C ARG A 126 11.15 7.54 7.76
N ARG A 127 11.98 6.49 7.71
CA ARG A 127 13.22 6.41 8.48
C ARG A 127 14.24 7.44 7.99
N TYR A 128 14.41 7.54 6.67
CA TYR A 128 15.36 8.46 6.06
C TYR A 128 14.99 9.92 6.35
N LEU A 129 13.74 10.31 6.10
CA LEU A 129 13.24 11.67 6.35
C LEU A 129 13.34 12.08 7.82
N ARG A 130 13.15 11.14 8.75
CA ARG A 130 13.28 11.39 10.19
C ARG A 130 14.74 11.58 10.62
N ASN A 131 15.67 10.88 10.00
CA ASN A 131 17.07 10.84 10.42
C ASN A 131 17.99 11.75 9.59
N SER A 132 17.47 12.46 8.59
CA SER A 132 18.25 13.31 7.69
C SER A 132 17.72 14.75 7.72
N PRO A 133 18.00 15.50 8.80
CA PRO A 133 17.58 16.89 8.92
C PRO A 133 18.19 17.78 7.81
N GLU A 134 19.28 17.35 7.17
CA GLU A 134 19.96 18.03 6.06
C GLU A 134 19.04 18.24 4.85
N LEU A 135 18.04 17.36 4.66
CA LEU A 135 17.04 17.51 3.58
C LEU A 135 16.28 18.84 3.67
N TRP A 136 16.15 19.39 4.84
CA TRP A 136 15.41 20.62 5.15
C TRP A 136 16.34 21.80 5.44
N GLY A 137 17.63 21.60 5.25
CA GLY A 137 18.69 22.59 5.45
C GLY A 137 18.91 23.54 4.27
N PRO A 138 20.02 24.33 4.29
CA PRO A 138 20.41 25.19 3.19
C PRO A 138 20.58 24.42 1.87
N LEU A 139 20.32 25.09 0.75
CA LEU A 139 20.21 24.49 -0.59
C LEU A 139 21.40 23.58 -0.96
N GLU A 140 22.63 23.98 -0.63
CA GLU A 140 23.84 23.21 -0.97
C GLU A 140 23.87 21.84 -0.24
N GLN A 141 23.48 21.80 1.03
CA GLN A 141 23.45 20.57 1.83
C GLN A 141 22.23 19.69 1.46
N SER A 142 21.07 20.30 1.24
CA SER A 142 19.87 19.59 0.88
C SER A 142 19.98 18.94 -0.50
N THR A 143 20.64 19.56 -1.47
CA THR A 143 20.82 18.98 -2.82
C THR A 143 21.54 17.65 -2.77
N HIS A 144 22.64 17.54 -2.02
CA HIS A 144 23.37 16.28 -1.89
C HIS A 144 22.54 15.23 -1.15
N ALA A 145 21.83 15.61 -0.08
CA ALA A 145 20.97 14.70 0.67
C ALA A 145 19.82 14.15 -0.19
N TRP A 146 19.21 14.99 -1.03
CA TRP A 146 18.18 14.58 -1.98
C TRP A 146 18.73 13.66 -3.08
N GLN A 147 19.92 13.89 -3.60
CA GLN A 147 20.56 13.00 -4.58
C GLN A 147 20.86 11.62 -3.98
N THR A 148 21.34 11.58 -2.72
CA THR A 148 21.58 10.32 -2.00
C THR A 148 20.28 9.58 -1.75
N LEU A 149 19.24 10.25 -1.24
CA LEU A 149 17.92 9.68 -1.06
C LEU A 149 17.39 9.07 -2.35
N GLN A 150 17.51 9.80 -3.46
CA GLN A 150 17.06 9.35 -4.78
C GLN A 150 17.79 8.08 -5.23
N ALA A 151 19.11 8.03 -5.10
CA ALA A 151 19.92 6.88 -5.45
C ALA A 151 19.53 5.64 -4.62
N ASP A 152 19.40 5.81 -3.30
CA ASP A 152 19.02 4.72 -2.38
C ASP A 152 17.58 4.23 -2.64
N TYR A 153 16.65 5.15 -2.86
CA TYR A 153 15.26 4.81 -3.18
C TYR A 153 15.13 3.96 -4.45
N PHE A 154 15.80 4.37 -5.53
CA PHE A 154 15.75 3.62 -6.78
C PHE A 154 16.49 2.29 -6.70
N SER A 155 17.51 2.16 -5.84
CA SER A 155 18.15 0.87 -5.59
C SER A 155 17.21 -0.16 -4.97
N LEU A 156 16.24 0.27 -4.17
CA LEU A 156 15.20 -0.60 -3.60
C LEU A 156 14.18 -1.07 -4.63
N SER A 157 13.98 -0.30 -5.70
CA SER A 157 12.98 -0.57 -6.75
C SER A 157 13.51 -1.42 -7.91
N SER A 158 14.84 -1.62 -8.00
CA SER A 158 15.50 -2.18 -9.19
C SER A 158 15.24 -3.68 -9.45
N ASN A 159 14.50 -4.37 -8.61
CA ASN A 159 14.32 -5.82 -8.74
C ASN A 159 13.17 -6.25 -9.66
N ASN A 160 12.36 -5.35 -10.23
CA ASN A 160 11.17 -5.80 -10.98
C ASN A 160 10.67 -4.92 -12.14
N GLU A 161 11.45 -3.96 -12.67
CA GLU A 161 11.01 -3.29 -13.90
C GLU A 161 11.88 -3.66 -15.10
N PRO A 162 11.28 -4.20 -16.19
CA PRO A 162 12.01 -4.39 -17.45
C PRO A 162 12.36 -3.01 -18.01
N SER A 163 13.66 -2.80 -18.23
CA SER A 163 14.22 -1.66 -18.95
C SER A 163 13.59 -1.56 -20.35
N ALA A 164 12.62 -0.68 -20.52
CA ALA A 164 12.19 -0.21 -21.83
C ALA A 164 12.67 1.23 -22.01
N ALA A 165 13.61 1.40 -22.92
CA ALA A 165 14.20 2.67 -23.27
C ALA A 165 13.19 3.60 -23.94
N ILE A 166 12.89 4.75 -23.29
CA ILE A 166 12.22 5.90 -23.88
C ILE A 166 12.96 7.17 -23.42
N PRO A 167 13.34 8.09 -24.31
CA PRO A 167 14.13 9.27 -23.93
C PRO A 167 13.26 10.38 -23.35
N SER A 168 13.79 11.15 -22.45
CA SER A 168 13.26 12.26 -21.61
C SER A 168 12.65 11.85 -20.26
N GLN A 169 13.29 10.93 -19.55
CA GLN A 169 12.65 10.13 -18.47
C GLN A 169 13.00 10.58 -17.04
N ASP A 170 13.84 11.56 -16.82
CA ASP A 170 14.27 11.91 -15.46
C ASP A 170 13.12 12.50 -14.63
N GLU A 171 12.24 13.29 -15.23
CA GLU A 171 11.09 13.87 -14.54
C GLU A 171 10.02 12.82 -14.21
N MET A 172 9.72 11.89 -15.14
CA MET A 172 8.74 10.82 -14.88
C MET A 172 9.21 9.78 -13.85
N ARG A 173 10.52 9.59 -13.70
CA ARG A 173 11.09 8.72 -12.65
C ARG A 173 10.96 9.31 -11.25
N LEU A 174 10.90 10.62 -11.12
CA LEU A 174 10.78 11.30 -9.83
C LEU A 174 9.36 11.27 -9.27
N LEU A 175 8.33 11.14 -10.12
CA LEU A 175 6.93 11.11 -9.66
C LEU A 175 6.63 10.02 -8.63
N PRO A 176 7.07 8.75 -8.80
CA PRO A 176 6.89 7.72 -7.77
C PRO A 176 7.58 8.08 -6.45
N LEU A 177 8.80 8.61 -6.51
CA LEU A 177 9.52 9.05 -5.30
C LEU A 177 8.76 10.17 -4.59
N PHE A 178 8.30 11.20 -5.29
CA PHE A 178 7.53 12.29 -4.67
C PHE A 178 6.19 11.80 -4.11
N SER A 179 5.49 10.92 -4.81
CA SER A 179 4.26 10.30 -4.32
C SER A 179 4.51 9.51 -3.02
N ASP A 180 5.55 8.68 -3.00
CA ASP A 180 5.91 7.89 -1.82
C ASP A 180 6.42 8.78 -0.66
N VAL A 181 7.13 9.88 -0.94
CA VAL A 181 7.53 10.87 0.07
C VAL A 181 6.32 11.55 0.69
N LEU A 182 5.35 11.97 -0.13
CA LEU A 182 4.10 12.55 0.37
C LEU A 182 3.32 11.53 1.22
N GLU A 183 3.22 10.28 0.79
CA GLU A 183 2.55 9.23 1.56
C GLU A 183 3.30 8.90 2.86
N ALA A 184 4.62 8.96 2.85
CA ALA A 184 5.45 8.71 4.02
C ALA A 184 5.35 9.83 5.07
N THR A 185 5.16 11.09 4.63
CA THR A 185 5.02 12.26 5.50
C THR A 185 3.59 12.50 5.95
N ASP A 186 2.63 12.44 5.04
CA ASP A 186 1.22 12.65 5.33
C ASP A 186 0.32 11.88 4.36
N ARG A 187 -0.12 10.71 4.80
CA ARG A 187 -1.03 9.85 4.02
C ARG A 187 -2.39 10.50 3.75
N GLN A 188 -2.86 11.40 4.63
CA GLN A 188 -4.12 12.11 4.43
C GLN A 188 -3.98 13.16 3.34
N LEU A 189 -2.85 13.85 3.29
CA LEU A 189 -2.55 14.82 2.24
C LEU A 189 -2.47 14.14 0.87
N LEU A 190 -1.79 12.99 0.76
CA LEU A 190 -1.75 12.23 -0.49
C LEU A 190 -3.15 11.80 -0.94
N ASN A 191 -3.96 11.26 -0.03
CA ASN A 191 -5.33 10.85 -0.33
C ASN A 191 -6.21 12.05 -0.74
N HIS A 192 -5.98 13.22 -0.16
CA HIS A 192 -6.67 14.46 -0.55
C HIS A 192 -6.24 14.89 -1.96
N SER A 193 -4.95 14.96 -2.21
CA SER A 193 -4.37 15.37 -3.51
C SER A 193 -4.82 14.44 -4.65
N SER A 194 -4.81 13.13 -4.42
CA SER A 194 -5.27 12.14 -5.40
C SER A 194 -6.77 12.30 -5.72
N ARG A 195 -7.60 12.61 -4.72
CA ARG A 195 -9.03 12.89 -4.95
C ARG A 195 -9.24 14.19 -5.70
N VAL A 196 -8.51 15.24 -5.35
CA VAL A 196 -8.60 16.55 -6.06
C VAL A 196 -8.20 16.37 -7.51
N SER A 197 -7.10 15.70 -7.81
CA SER A 197 -6.66 15.38 -9.17
C SER A 197 -7.71 14.57 -9.93
N PHE A 198 -8.27 13.53 -9.32
CA PHE A 198 -9.33 12.72 -9.93
C PHE A 198 -10.57 13.56 -10.29
N TYR A 199 -11.04 14.38 -9.35
CA TYR A 199 -12.22 15.23 -9.61
C TYR A 199 -11.93 16.34 -10.64
N ALA A 200 -10.73 16.91 -10.62
CA ALA A 200 -10.30 17.89 -11.61
C ALA A 200 -10.28 17.28 -13.02
N THR A 201 -9.73 16.08 -13.18
CA THR A 201 -9.71 15.36 -14.46
C THR A 201 -11.13 15.02 -14.94
N LEU A 202 -12.00 14.56 -14.04
CA LEU A 202 -13.39 14.25 -14.35
C LEU A 202 -14.16 15.50 -14.82
N LEU A 203 -13.96 16.63 -14.15
CA LEU A 203 -14.56 17.91 -14.50
C LEU A 203 -14.04 18.41 -15.85
N ALA A 204 -12.73 18.33 -16.09
CA ALA A 204 -12.12 18.70 -17.35
C ALA A 204 -12.65 17.87 -18.52
N ALA A 205 -12.83 16.57 -18.33
CA ALA A 205 -13.48 15.71 -19.32
C ALA A 205 -14.94 16.12 -19.60
N ARG A 206 -15.69 16.48 -18.56
CA ARG A 206 -17.08 16.97 -18.71
C ARG A 206 -17.17 18.32 -19.40
N LEU A 207 -16.19 19.18 -19.23
CA LEU A 207 -16.10 20.49 -19.89
C LEU A 207 -15.51 20.40 -21.29
N ASN A 208 -15.22 19.18 -21.80
CA ASN A 208 -14.59 18.93 -23.09
C ASN A 208 -13.25 19.68 -23.29
N LEU A 209 -12.47 19.82 -22.21
CA LEU A 209 -11.12 20.36 -22.31
C LEU A 209 -10.22 19.44 -23.15
N SER A 210 -9.18 20.02 -23.76
CA SER A 210 -8.23 19.24 -24.56
C SER A 210 -7.55 18.16 -23.72
N LEU A 211 -7.08 17.09 -24.37
CA LEU A 211 -6.35 16.01 -23.72
C LEU A 211 -5.06 16.52 -23.03
N ALA A 212 -4.45 17.58 -23.57
CA ALA A 212 -3.30 18.24 -22.97
C ALA A 212 -3.66 18.95 -21.65
N ASP A 213 -4.78 19.68 -21.64
CA ASP A 213 -5.27 20.37 -20.44
C ASP A 213 -5.74 19.38 -19.37
N GLN A 214 -6.38 18.27 -19.78
CA GLN A 214 -6.76 17.20 -18.86
C GLN A 214 -5.54 16.54 -18.18
N LYS A 215 -4.45 16.33 -18.94
CA LYS A 215 -3.19 15.81 -18.40
C LYS A 215 -2.47 16.79 -17.48
N ALA A 216 -2.62 18.10 -17.71
CA ALA A 216 -2.05 19.13 -16.84
C ALA A 216 -2.78 19.26 -15.49
N LEU A 217 -4.01 18.75 -15.39
CA LEU A 217 -4.84 18.75 -14.17
C LEU A 217 -4.75 17.45 -13.38
N ALA A 218 -4.17 16.40 -13.96
CA ALA A 218 -4.00 15.09 -13.33
C ALA A 218 -2.72 15.02 -12.52
#